data_b137a4b2386f0939019028695002b9c6
#
_entry.id   b137a4b2386f0939019028695002b9c6
#
_cell.length_a   1.000
_cell.length_b   1.000
_cell.length_c   1.000
_cell.angle_alpha   90.00
_cell.angle_beta   90.00
_cell.angle_gamma   90.00
#
_symmetry.space_group_name_H-M   'P 1'
#
loop_
_entity.id
_entity.type
_entity.pdbx_description
1 polymer ?
#
loop_
_entity_poly.entity_id
_entity_poly.type
_entity_poly.pdbx_seq_one_letter_code
_entity_poly.pdbx_strand_id
1 'polypeptide(L)'
;MNTIKAAALVLLGASLVAPLQANAASTKMCIFDIAGRSGPAFAQAKDYAVAAKAWGANIELEAYVDERLAAEDFKTGKCDAAAISTLRGRQFNKFVGSIDSIGAVPTYKHLRTVIDLMSSPKLNDKMTSGLFEVAGILPIGAAYVMVNDRAINSVEKAAGKKIAVLDYDKSQAKMVQQLGAQPVASEVINFGTKFNNGQVDIIAAPAIAYQPLELYKGIGSKGGIYRFPLVQLTANILIRKDKFPEGFGQKSRVWIQQQFDRAIALVDTSEKAVPAAAWLDIPAGDREKYDVLMRESRIQMTADGFYDPEMMKILKRIRCRLDASLGECADKREL
;
A
#
# COMPACT_ATOMS: atom_id res chain seq x y z
N MET A 1 -93.43 -23.21 9.06
CA MET A 1 -92.57 -22.36 9.86
C MET A 1 -91.17 -23.00 9.87
N ASN A 2 -90.36 -22.64 8.94
CA ASN A 2 -89.00 -23.18 8.76
C ASN A 2 -87.99 -22.04 8.88
N THR A 3 -87.24 -22.09 9.91
CA THR A 3 -86.14 -21.13 10.17
C THR A 3 -84.87 -21.63 9.50
N ILE A 4 -84.35 -20.87 8.53
CA ILE A 4 -83.11 -21.09 7.83
C ILE A 4 -82.00 -20.41 8.67
N LYS A 5 -81.02 -21.19 9.16
CA LYS A 5 -79.82 -20.70 9.79
C LYS A 5 -78.76 -20.45 8.71
N ALA A 6 -78.40 -19.19 8.54
CA ALA A 6 -77.28 -18.80 7.71
C ALA A 6 -75.94 -18.98 8.49
N ALA A 7 -75.04 -19.80 7.97
CA ALA A 7 -73.66 -19.96 8.44
C ALA A 7 -72.75 -18.96 7.74
N ALA A 8 -72.13 -18.03 8.47
CA ALA A 8 -71.12 -17.12 7.91
C ALA A 8 -69.76 -17.81 7.92
N LEU A 9 -69.19 -18.01 6.71
CA LEU A 9 -67.81 -18.48 6.53
C LEU A 9 -66.86 -17.28 6.66
N VAL A 10 -66.04 -17.26 7.71
CA VAL A 10 -64.95 -16.28 7.88
C VAL A 10 -63.71 -16.85 7.17
N LEU A 11 -63.35 -16.30 6.01
CA LEU A 11 -62.09 -16.56 5.31
C LEU A 11 -60.97 -15.74 5.99
N LEU A 12 -60.11 -16.39 6.81
CA LEU A 12 -58.86 -15.83 7.26
C LEU A 12 -57.85 -15.81 6.09
N GLY A 13 -57.67 -14.65 5.49
CA GLY A 13 -56.58 -14.41 4.53
C GLY A 13 -55.24 -14.35 5.26
N ALA A 14 -54.42 -15.42 5.18
CA ALA A 14 -53.05 -15.42 5.59
C ALA A 14 -52.22 -14.62 4.57
N SER A 15 -51.90 -13.34 4.90
CA SER A 15 -50.96 -12.54 4.10
C SER A 15 -49.55 -13.08 4.30
N LEU A 16 -49.06 -13.84 3.30
CA LEU A 16 -47.65 -14.20 3.19
C LEU A 16 -46.82 -12.93 2.94
N VAL A 17 -46.30 -12.36 4.01
CA VAL A 17 -45.27 -11.33 3.90
C VAL A 17 -43.96 -12.04 3.52
N ALA A 18 -43.68 -12.13 2.21
CA ALA A 18 -42.38 -12.54 1.73
C ALA A 18 -41.34 -11.49 2.23
N PRO A 19 -40.23 -11.90 2.83
CA PRO A 19 -39.18 -10.95 3.17
C PRO A 19 -38.68 -10.36 1.84
N LEU A 20 -38.82 -9.03 1.67
CA LEU A 20 -38.05 -8.30 0.67
C LEU A 20 -36.57 -8.51 1.02
N GLN A 21 -35.91 -9.40 0.30
CA GLN A 21 -34.45 -9.39 0.25
C GLN A 21 -34.07 -8.06 -0.38
N ALA A 22 -33.70 -7.07 0.47
CA ALA A 22 -33.06 -5.87 0.01
C ALA A 22 -31.76 -6.32 -0.67
N ASN A 23 -31.75 -6.32 -2.01
CA ASN A 23 -30.51 -6.46 -2.76
C ASN A 23 -29.62 -5.32 -2.27
N ALA A 24 -28.56 -5.64 -1.50
CA ALA A 24 -27.55 -4.68 -1.13
C ALA A 24 -27.08 -4.03 -2.43
N ALA A 25 -27.18 -2.70 -2.50
CA ALA A 25 -26.71 -1.95 -3.67
C ALA A 25 -25.26 -2.37 -3.94
N SER A 26 -24.94 -2.62 -5.22
CA SER A 26 -23.58 -2.97 -5.61
C SER A 26 -22.65 -1.80 -5.34
N THR A 27 -21.51 -2.04 -4.69
CA THR A 27 -20.46 -1.07 -4.45
C THR A 27 -19.33 -1.27 -5.45
N LYS A 28 -18.83 -0.19 -6.05
CA LYS A 28 -17.76 -0.25 -7.06
C LYS A 28 -16.40 -0.07 -6.40
N MET A 29 -15.46 -0.98 -6.71
CA MET A 29 -14.08 -0.92 -6.20
C MET A 29 -13.09 -0.77 -7.36
N CYS A 30 -12.34 0.34 -7.35
CA CYS A 30 -11.25 0.62 -8.28
C CYS A 30 -9.98 -0.09 -7.82
N ILE A 31 -9.41 -0.97 -8.67
CA ILE A 31 -8.20 -1.74 -8.35
C ILE A 31 -7.07 -1.27 -9.24
N PHE A 32 -6.03 -0.70 -8.63
CA PHE A 32 -4.79 -0.45 -9.33
C PHE A 32 -3.98 -1.76 -9.44
N ASP A 33 -3.64 -2.12 -10.67
CA ASP A 33 -2.71 -3.21 -10.98
C ASP A 33 -1.98 -2.88 -12.28
N ILE A 34 -0.65 -2.92 -12.27
CA ILE A 34 0.18 -2.61 -13.44
C ILE A 34 -0.17 -3.50 -14.64
N ALA A 35 -0.56 -4.76 -14.39
CA ALA A 35 -1.00 -5.71 -15.41
C ALA A 35 -2.53 -5.68 -15.63
N GLY A 36 -3.24 -4.74 -15.05
CA GLY A 36 -4.70 -4.60 -15.17
C GLY A 36 -5.45 -5.84 -14.66
N ARG A 37 -6.45 -6.30 -15.41
CA ARG A 37 -7.28 -7.47 -15.03
C ARG A 37 -6.51 -8.79 -14.95
N SER A 38 -5.32 -8.86 -15.53
CA SER A 38 -4.46 -10.05 -15.55
C SER A 38 -3.50 -10.10 -14.37
N GLY A 39 -3.41 -9.01 -13.59
CA GLY A 39 -2.43 -8.87 -12.55
C GLY A 39 -2.81 -9.53 -11.21
N PRO A 40 -1.83 -9.72 -10.33
CA PRO A 40 -2.02 -10.40 -9.05
C PRO A 40 -2.89 -9.61 -8.07
N ALA A 41 -2.84 -8.27 -8.08
CA ALA A 41 -3.68 -7.45 -7.21
C ALA A 41 -5.16 -7.58 -7.60
N PHE A 42 -5.48 -7.60 -8.90
CA PHE A 42 -6.84 -7.82 -9.37
C PHE A 42 -7.33 -9.23 -9.06
N ALA A 43 -6.46 -10.25 -9.13
CA ALA A 43 -6.79 -11.62 -8.73
C ALA A 43 -7.13 -11.71 -7.23
N GLN A 44 -6.34 -11.06 -6.37
CA GLN A 44 -6.61 -11.01 -4.93
C GLN A 44 -7.90 -10.23 -4.61
N ALA A 45 -8.19 -9.18 -5.38
CA ALA A 45 -9.43 -8.42 -5.21
C ALA A 45 -10.69 -9.27 -5.50
N LYS A 46 -10.63 -10.28 -6.38
CA LYS A 46 -11.73 -11.24 -6.58
C LYS A 46 -12.02 -12.04 -5.31
N ASP A 47 -10.97 -12.55 -4.65
CA ASP A 47 -11.11 -13.28 -3.39
C ASP A 47 -11.69 -12.36 -2.29
N TYR A 48 -11.22 -11.11 -2.25
CA TYR A 48 -11.75 -10.10 -1.34
C TYR A 48 -13.25 -9.81 -1.59
N ALA A 49 -13.67 -9.64 -2.84
CA ALA A 49 -15.06 -9.40 -3.18
C ALA A 49 -15.97 -10.59 -2.79
N VAL A 50 -15.45 -11.81 -2.88
CA VAL A 50 -16.17 -13.01 -2.38
C VAL A 50 -16.30 -12.96 -0.86
N ALA A 51 -15.23 -12.66 -0.12
CA ALA A 51 -15.26 -12.55 1.34
C ALA A 51 -16.19 -11.42 1.82
N ALA A 52 -16.20 -10.28 1.12
CA ALA A 52 -17.02 -9.12 1.44
C ALA A 52 -18.52 -9.39 1.48
N LYS A 53 -19.01 -10.38 0.72
CA LYS A 53 -20.41 -10.79 0.73
C LYS A 53 -20.85 -11.27 2.13
N ALA A 54 -19.98 -11.97 2.84
CA ALA A 54 -20.26 -12.41 4.21
C ALA A 54 -20.37 -11.23 5.21
N TRP A 55 -19.86 -10.06 4.83
CA TRP A 55 -19.91 -8.82 5.63
C TRP A 55 -21.00 -7.86 5.15
N GLY A 56 -21.83 -8.30 4.17
CA GLY A 56 -22.98 -7.55 3.67
C GLY A 56 -22.67 -6.59 2.53
N ALA A 57 -21.52 -6.71 1.84
CA ALA A 57 -21.21 -5.90 0.68
C ALA A 57 -21.10 -6.74 -0.60
N ASN A 58 -21.74 -6.27 -1.68
CA ASN A 58 -21.60 -6.83 -3.02
C ASN A 58 -20.70 -5.90 -3.83
N ILE A 59 -19.44 -6.33 -4.09
CA ILE A 59 -18.41 -5.48 -4.69
C ILE A 59 -18.21 -5.83 -6.17
N GLU A 60 -18.38 -4.82 -7.03
CA GLU A 60 -18.00 -4.86 -8.44
C GLU A 60 -16.59 -4.31 -8.62
N LEU A 61 -15.73 -5.07 -9.33
CA LEU A 61 -14.32 -4.74 -9.49
C LEU A 61 -14.05 -4.06 -10.83
N GLU A 62 -13.36 -2.92 -10.78
CA GLU A 62 -12.88 -2.20 -11.95
C GLU A 62 -11.35 -2.12 -11.91
N ALA A 63 -10.68 -2.58 -13.00
CA ALA A 63 -9.23 -2.58 -13.09
C ALA A 63 -8.70 -1.26 -13.68
N TYR A 64 -7.66 -0.73 -13.07
CA TYR A 64 -6.94 0.46 -13.51
C TYR A 64 -5.45 0.14 -13.65
N VAL A 65 -4.86 0.51 -14.78
CA VAL A 65 -3.40 0.47 -15.00
C VAL A 65 -2.73 1.80 -14.64
N ASP A 66 -3.51 2.85 -14.48
CA ASP A 66 -3.08 4.17 -13.99
C ASP A 66 -3.62 4.38 -12.57
N GLU A 67 -2.71 4.38 -11.59
CA GLU A 67 -3.04 4.54 -10.18
C GLU A 67 -3.67 5.91 -9.87
N ARG A 68 -3.23 6.95 -10.58
CA ARG A 68 -3.78 8.30 -10.43
C ARG A 68 -5.26 8.33 -10.76
N LEU A 69 -5.67 7.67 -11.85
CA LEU A 69 -7.08 7.59 -12.23
C LEU A 69 -7.91 6.79 -11.22
N ALA A 70 -7.38 5.67 -10.71
CA ALA A 70 -8.05 4.89 -9.65
C ALA A 70 -8.28 5.74 -8.39
N ALA A 71 -7.28 6.51 -7.96
CA ALA A 71 -7.37 7.37 -6.79
C ALA A 71 -8.33 8.55 -6.99
N GLU A 72 -8.34 9.19 -8.17
CA GLU A 72 -9.24 10.30 -8.49
C GLU A 72 -10.71 9.83 -8.61
N ASP A 73 -10.95 8.67 -9.21
CA ASP A 73 -12.30 8.10 -9.30
C ASP A 73 -12.83 7.68 -7.91
N PHE A 74 -11.98 7.21 -7.02
CA PHE A 74 -12.34 7.00 -5.61
C PHE A 74 -12.61 8.32 -4.88
N LYS A 75 -11.74 9.32 -5.04
CA LYS A 75 -11.87 10.64 -4.41
C LYS A 75 -13.17 11.33 -4.79
N THR A 76 -13.54 11.27 -6.07
CA THR A 76 -14.75 11.91 -6.61
C THR A 76 -16.03 11.10 -6.38
N GLY A 77 -15.93 9.85 -5.87
CA GLY A 77 -17.07 8.99 -5.59
C GLY A 77 -17.60 8.21 -6.80
N LYS A 78 -16.84 8.12 -7.89
CA LYS A 78 -17.13 7.17 -8.98
C LYS A 78 -16.86 5.73 -8.54
N CYS A 79 -15.93 5.53 -7.61
CA CYS A 79 -15.72 4.28 -6.89
C CYS A 79 -16.01 4.47 -5.41
N ASP A 80 -16.67 3.48 -4.81
CA ASP A 80 -16.99 3.44 -3.39
C ASP A 80 -15.82 2.90 -2.56
N ALA A 81 -14.92 2.17 -3.20
CA ALA A 81 -13.68 1.64 -2.63
C ALA A 81 -12.53 1.74 -3.63
N ALA A 82 -11.29 1.67 -3.14
CA ALA A 82 -10.09 1.57 -3.96
C ALA A 82 -9.04 0.67 -3.33
N ALA A 83 -8.31 -0.07 -4.17
CA ALA A 83 -7.06 -0.71 -3.82
C ALA A 83 -5.93 0.00 -4.56
N ILE A 84 -5.11 0.76 -3.83
CA ILE A 84 -4.01 1.58 -4.35
C ILE A 84 -2.80 1.49 -3.41
N SER A 85 -1.62 1.96 -3.83
CA SER A 85 -0.46 2.01 -2.94
C SER A 85 -0.72 2.88 -1.72
N THR A 86 -0.10 2.53 -0.59
CA THR A 86 -0.19 3.34 0.64
C THR A 86 0.43 4.72 0.44
N LEU A 87 1.43 4.86 -0.43
CA LEU A 87 2.00 6.15 -0.81
C LEU A 87 0.94 7.07 -1.42
N ARG A 88 0.16 6.58 -2.39
CA ARG A 88 -0.97 7.32 -3.00
C ARG A 88 -2.12 7.49 -2.01
N GLY A 89 -2.37 6.48 -1.19
CA GLY A 89 -3.40 6.45 -0.15
C GLY A 89 -3.18 7.47 0.98
N ARG A 90 -1.96 7.98 1.17
CA ARG A 90 -1.61 8.99 2.19
C ARG A 90 -2.50 10.24 2.16
N GLN A 91 -2.97 10.64 0.98
CA GLN A 91 -3.89 11.76 0.85
C GLN A 91 -5.26 11.55 1.52
N PHE A 92 -5.67 10.29 1.69
CA PHE A 92 -6.94 9.90 2.33
C PHE A 92 -6.78 9.58 3.81
N ASN A 93 -5.62 9.05 4.21
CA ASN A 93 -5.29 8.79 5.60
C ASN A 93 -3.77 8.93 5.82
N LYS A 94 -3.35 10.05 6.40
CA LYS A 94 -1.94 10.36 6.62
C LYS A 94 -1.30 9.43 7.64
N PHE A 95 -2.02 9.04 8.70
CA PHE A 95 -1.52 8.14 9.73
C PHE A 95 -1.09 6.81 9.11
N VAL A 96 -1.98 6.12 8.39
CA VAL A 96 -1.65 4.86 7.71
C VAL A 96 -0.65 5.09 6.57
N GLY A 97 -0.79 6.18 5.80
CA GLY A 97 0.12 6.54 4.72
C GLY A 97 1.57 6.76 5.16
N SER A 98 1.81 6.91 6.46
CA SER A 98 3.15 7.04 7.03
C SER A 98 3.85 5.71 7.33
N ILE A 99 3.18 4.56 7.15
CA ILE A 99 3.81 3.23 7.26
C ILE A 99 4.94 3.10 6.22
N ASP A 100 4.68 3.57 4.98
CA ASP A 100 5.64 3.51 3.88
C ASP A 100 6.65 4.68 3.93
N SER A 101 7.15 5.02 5.12
CA SER A 101 8.22 6.00 5.26
C SER A 101 9.59 5.34 5.23
N ILE A 102 10.59 6.09 4.72
CA ILE A 102 11.93 5.57 4.44
C ILE A 102 12.58 4.95 5.68
N GLY A 103 13.00 3.68 5.57
CA GLY A 103 13.67 2.92 6.63
C GLY A 103 12.83 2.69 7.90
N ALA A 104 11.53 3.04 7.91
CA ALA A 104 10.70 2.93 9.12
C ALA A 104 10.30 1.50 9.46
N VAL A 105 10.22 0.63 8.44
CA VAL A 105 9.86 -0.80 8.56
C VAL A 105 10.97 -1.62 7.89
N PRO A 106 12.02 -2.06 8.63
CA PRO A 106 13.22 -2.64 8.02
C PRO A 106 13.03 -4.02 7.38
N THR A 107 12.11 -4.84 7.90
CA THR A 107 11.92 -6.22 7.45
C THR A 107 10.45 -6.61 7.39
N TYR A 108 10.12 -7.71 6.71
CA TYR A 108 8.77 -8.28 6.67
C TYR A 108 8.27 -8.71 8.06
N LYS A 109 9.16 -9.07 9.00
CA LYS A 109 8.78 -9.32 10.40
C LYS A 109 8.25 -8.05 11.08
N HIS A 110 8.91 -6.92 10.85
CA HIS A 110 8.42 -5.62 11.34
C HIS A 110 7.09 -5.27 10.68
N LEU A 111 6.97 -5.46 9.36
CA LEU A 111 5.74 -5.18 8.62
C LEU A 111 4.55 -6.00 9.12
N ARG A 112 4.76 -7.30 9.40
CA ARG A 112 3.73 -8.14 10.02
C ARG A 112 3.25 -7.54 11.34
N THR A 113 4.19 -7.16 12.22
CA THR A 113 3.84 -6.56 13.52
C THR A 113 3.04 -5.26 13.35
N VAL A 114 3.39 -4.44 12.36
CA VAL A 114 2.63 -3.22 12.03
C VAL A 114 1.22 -3.56 11.55
N ILE A 115 1.07 -4.48 10.61
CA ILE A 115 -0.25 -4.85 10.06
C ILE A 115 -1.13 -5.52 11.13
N ASP A 116 -0.55 -6.37 11.99
CA ASP A 116 -1.26 -6.97 13.12
C ASP A 116 -1.80 -5.89 14.07
N LEU A 117 -0.97 -4.87 14.35
CA LEU A 117 -1.40 -3.75 15.20
C LEU A 117 -2.49 -2.92 14.52
N MET A 118 -2.35 -2.60 13.21
CA MET A 118 -3.33 -1.80 12.46
C MET A 118 -4.67 -2.52 12.28
N SER A 119 -4.72 -3.85 12.38
CA SER A 119 -5.96 -4.61 12.37
C SER A 119 -6.70 -4.62 13.72
N SER A 120 -6.07 -4.09 14.78
CA SER A 120 -6.68 -4.04 16.12
C SER A 120 -7.86 -3.06 16.17
N PRO A 121 -9.00 -3.44 16.79
CA PRO A 121 -10.13 -2.54 17.02
C PRO A 121 -9.77 -1.27 17.80
N LYS A 122 -8.71 -1.30 18.61
CA LYS A 122 -8.22 -0.15 19.40
C LYS A 122 -7.73 1.01 18.54
N LEU A 123 -7.45 0.77 17.25
CA LEU A 123 -6.98 1.79 16.31
C LEU A 123 -8.04 2.18 15.27
N ASN A 124 -9.31 1.76 15.44
CA ASN A 124 -10.37 2.07 14.47
C ASN A 124 -10.48 3.56 14.15
N ASP A 125 -10.36 4.43 15.16
CA ASP A 125 -10.43 5.87 14.97
C ASP A 125 -9.29 6.39 14.10
N LYS A 126 -8.10 5.78 14.18
CA LYS A 126 -6.94 6.13 13.35
C LYS A 126 -7.05 5.62 11.92
N MET A 127 -7.86 4.58 11.70
CA MET A 127 -8.13 4.06 10.35
C MET A 127 -9.09 4.96 9.57
N THR A 128 -9.78 5.89 10.23
CA THR A 128 -10.79 6.77 9.62
C THR A 128 -10.28 8.20 9.52
N SER A 129 -10.49 8.82 8.36
CA SER A 129 -10.23 10.25 8.12
C SER A 129 -11.38 10.82 7.28
N GLY A 130 -12.24 11.62 7.90
CA GLY A 130 -13.45 12.14 7.25
C GLY A 130 -14.38 11.03 6.75
N LEU A 131 -14.63 11.00 5.45
CA LEU A 131 -15.46 10.00 4.78
C LEU A 131 -14.70 8.69 4.48
N PHE A 132 -13.39 8.69 4.57
CA PHE A 132 -12.55 7.58 4.13
C PHE A 132 -12.13 6.71 5.32
N GLU A 133 -12.12 5.41 5.10
CA GLU A 133 -11.61 4.43 6.06
C GLU A 133 -10.62 3.49 5.37
N VAL A 134 -9.50 3.20 6.04
CA VAL A 134 -8.56 2.16 5.62
C VAL A 134 -9.11 0.81 6.08
N ALA A 135 -9.65 0.06 5.16
CA ALA A 135 -10.25 -1.25 5.38
C ALA A 135 -9.26 -2.43 5.24
N GLY A 136 -8.00 -2.15 4.87
CA GLY A 136 -6.96 -3.17 4.78
C GLY A 136 -5.61 -2.61 4.38
N ILE A 137 -4.54 -3.31 4.77
CA ILE A 137 -3.15 -3.00 4.43
C ILE A 137 -2.48 -4.30 4.01
N LEU A 138 -1.94 -4.35 2.80
CA LEU A 138 -1.28 -5.52 2.21
C LEU A 138 0.17 -5.22 1.82
N PRO A 139 1.13 -6.15 2.01
CA PRO A 139 2.48 -6.01 1.47
C PRO A 139 2.49 -5.96 -0.06
N ILE A 140 3.30 -5.05 -0.63
CA ILE A 140 3.68 -5.04 -2.06
C ILE A 140 5.11 -5.56 -2.23
N GLY A 141 5.95 -5.38 -1.21
CA GLY A 141 7.35 -5.78 -1.20
C GLY A 141 8.29 -4.62 -0.91
N ALA A 142 9.55 -4.95 -0.66
CA ALA A 142 10.58 -3.94 -0.43
C ALA A 142 10.90 -3.18 -1.71
N ALA A 143 11.00 -1.85 -1.62
CA ALA A 143 11.56 -1.03 -2.68
C ALA A 143 13.09 -1.06 -2.57
N TYR A 144 13.72 -1.49 -3.64
CA TYR A 144 15.17 -1.55 -3.80
C TYR A 144 15.66 -0.44 -4.72
N VAL A 145 16.85 0.09 -4.44
CA VAL A 145 17.51 1.03 -5.36
C VAL A 145 17.99 0.27 -6.59
N MET A 146 17.54 0.68 -7.76
CA MET A 146 17.97 0.18 -9.06
C MET A 146 18.72 1.28 -9.79
N VAL A 147 19.89 0.96 -10.32
CA VAL A 147 20.79 1.90 -10.99
C VAL A 147 21.11 1.41 -12.41
N ASN A 148 21.28 2.34 -13.34
CA ASN A 148 21.73 2.06 -14.71
C ASN A 148 23.26 1.87 -14.82
N ASP A 149 24.00 2.25 -13.78
CA ASP A 149 25.45 2.07 -13.65
C ASP A 149 25.80 1.66 -12.20
N ARG A 150 26.41 0.49 -12.02
CA ARG A 150 26.87 -0.03 -10.71
C ARG A 150 27.98 0.81 -10.05
N ALA A 151 28.58 1.77 -10.78
CA ALA A 151 29.48 2.75 -10.21
C ALA A 151 28.76 3.74 -9.26
N ILE A 152 27.40 3.83 -9.35
CA ILE A 152 26.55 4.57 -8.41
C ILE A 152 26.33 3.69 -7.18
N ASN A 153 27.35 3.50 -6.36
CA ASN A 153 27.36 2.52 -5.26
C ASN A 153 27.42 3.14 -3.87
N SER A 154 27.28 4.45 -3.75
CA SER A 154 27.18 5.15 -2.47
C SER A 154 26.31 6.40 -2.59
N VAL A 155 25.95 6.98 -1.43
CA VAL A 155 25.15 8.23 -1.36
C VAL A 155 25.88 9.36 -2.09
N GLU A 156 27.20 9.46 -1.93
CA GLU A 156 28.03 10.49 -2.57
C GLU A 156 28.04 10.35 -4.10
N LYS A 157 27.96 9.10 -4.61
CA LYS A 157 27.89 8.81 -6.04
C LYS A 157 26.50 9.09 -6.64
N ALA A 158 25.49 9.19 -5.80
CA ALA A 158 24.14 9.60 -6.22
C ALA A 158 24.04 11.13 -6.44
N ALA A 159 24.95 11.92 -5.85
CA ALA A 159 24.98 13.37 -6.08
C ALA A 159 25.10 13.71 -7.57
N GLY A 160 24.28 14.65 -8.04
CA GLY A 160 24.18 15.06 -9.44
C GLY A 160 23.44 14.08 -10.36
N LYS A 161 23.09 12.87 -9.88
CA LYS A 161 22.32 11.89 -10.66
C LYS A 161 20.83 12.25 -10.72
N LYS A 162 20.16 11.80 -11.75
CA LYS A 162 18.72 11.94 -11.92
C LYS A 162 18.01 10.75 -11.26
N ILE A 163 17.14 11.05 -10.29
CA ILE A 163 16.39 10.02 -9.55
C ILE A 163 14.89 10.20 -9.82
N ALA A 164 14.22 9.16 -10.27
CA ALA A 164 12.77 9.20 -10.40
C ALA A 164 12.12 9.29 -9.02
N VAL A 165 11.18 10.22 -8.87
CA VAL A 165 10.35 10.41 -7.68
C VAL A 165 8.88 10.46 -8.08
N LEU A 166 8.00 9.95 -7.23
CA LEU A 166 6.57 10.03 -7.50
C LEU A 166 6.12 11.49 -7.34
N ASP A 167 5.47 12.06 -8.35
CA ASP A 167 5.12 13.48 -8.44
C ASP A 167 4.15 13.93 -7.34
N TYR A 168 3.34 13.03 -6.83
CA TYR A 168 2.43 13.27 -5.72
C TYR A 168 3.09 13.11 -4.33
N ASP A 169 4.32 12.58 -4.25
CA ASP A 169 5.05 12.41 -2.97
C ASP A 169 6.20 13.42 -2.85
N LYS A 170 5.86 14.61 -2.36
CA LYS A 170 6.84 15.71 -2.16
C LYS A 170 7.96 15.33 -1.21
N SER A 171 7.75 14.36 -0.31
CA SER A 171 8.81 13.88 0.60
C SER A 171 9.95 13.23 -0.16
N GLN A 172 9.66 12.44 -1.21
CA GLN A 172 10.67 11.83 -2.05
C GLN A 172 11.52 12.89 -2.77
N ALA A 173 10.87 13.89 -3.39
CA ALA A 173 11.59 14.96 -4.08
C ALA A 173 12.53 15.72 -3.12
N LYS A 174 12.07 16.02 -1.91
CA LYS A 174 12.88 16.69 -0.89
C LYS A 174 14.07 15.83 -0.45
N MET A 175 13.86 14.54 -0.17
CA MET A 175 14.94 13.62 0.18
C MET A 175 16.00 13.53 -0.93
N VAL A 176 15.58 13.43 -2.19
CA VAL A 176 16.51 13.38 -3.34
C VAL A 176 17.32 14.67 -3.45
N GLN A 177 16.71 15.83 -3.24
CA GLN A 177 17.41 17.11 -3.21
C GLN A 177 18.45 17.19 -2.08
N GLN A 178 18.14 16.66 -0.90
CA GLN A 178 19.06 16.61 0.24
C GLN A 178 20.30 15.75 -0.04
N LEU A 179 20.20 14.75 -0.94
CA LEU A 179 21.35 13.97 -1.42
C LEU A 179 22.20 14.72 -2.46
N GLY A 180 21.85 15.95 -2.84
CA GLY A 180 22.47 16.65 -3.95
C GLY A 180 22.13 16.06 -5.34
N ALA A 181 21.12 15.19 -5.42
CA ALA A 181 20.64 14.59 -6.64
C ALA A 181 19.50 15.40 -7.26
N GLN A 182 19.12 15.08 -8.50
CA GLN A 182 18.08 15.77 -9.26
C GLN A 182 16.80 14.92 -9.26
N PRO A 183 15.71 15.34 -8.57
CA PRO A 183 14.45 14.63 -8.63
C PRO A 183 13.79 14.81 -10.00
N VAL A 184 13.34 13.73 -10.60
CA VAL A 184 12.59 13.71 -11.86
C VAL A 184 11.19 13.20 -11.56
N ALA A 185 10.22 14.12 -11.56
CA ALA A 185 8.82 13.81 -11.31
C ALA A 185 8.30 12.73 -12.27
N SER A 186 7.64 11.72 -11.73
CA SER A 186 7.18 10.55 -12.47
C SER A 186 5.89 10.02 -11.85
N GLU A 187 5.08 9.37 -12.67
CA GLU A 187 3.97 8.52 -12.22
C GLU A 187 4.37 7.04 -12.33
N VAL A 188 3.71 6.15 -11.59
CA VAL A 188 4.02 4.71 -11.63
C VAL A 188 3.98 4.17 -13.05
N ILE A 189 3.04 4.66 -13.88
CA ILE A 189 2.90 4.22 -15.27
C ILE A 189 4.08 4.58 -16.19
N ASN A 190 4.88 5.58 -15.84
CA ASN A 190 5.95 6.08 -16.71
C ASN A 190 7.36 6.05 -16.12
N PHE A 191 7.52 5.80 -14.80
CA PHE A 191 8.86 5.86 -14.19
C PHE A 191 9.79 4.75 -14.71
N GLY A 192 9.24 3.57 -15.00
CA GLY A 192 9.98 2.47 -15.63
C GLY A 192 10.47 2.84 -17.04
N THR A 193 9.60 3.46 -17.85
CA THR A 193 9.97 3.93 -19.20
C THR A 193 11.06 4.99 -19.13
N LYS A 194 11.01 5.93 -18.18
CA LYS A 194 12.07 6.94 -18.00
C LYS A 194 13.41 6.29 -17.66
N PHE A 195 13.40 5.28 -16.81
CA PHE A 195 14.61 4.53 -16.44
C PHE A 195 15.14 3.72 -17.62
N ASN A 196 14.29 2.98 -18.30
CA ASN A 196 14.65 2.15 -19.45
C ASN A 196 15.26 2.97 -20.61
N ASN A 197 14.85 4.23 -20.76
CA ASN A 197 15.35 5.15 -21.80
C ASN A 197 16.49 6.05 -21.31
N GLY A 198 17.05 5.84 -20.10
CA GLY A 198 18.15 6.62 -19.56
C GLY A 198 17.80 8.09 -19.23
N GLN A 199 16.51 8.43 -19.09
CA GLN A 199 16.07 9.76 -18.67
C GLN A 199 16.32 9.99 -17.19
N VAL A 200 16.41 8.90 -16.42
CA VAL A 200 16.82 8.86 -15.00
C VAL A 200 17.89 7.78 -14.82
N ASP A 201 18.78 8.00 -13.85
CA ASP A 201 19.89 7.10 -13.54
C ASP A 201 19.52 6.09 -12.46
N ILE A 202 18.59 6.47 -11.60
CA ILE A 202 18.21 5.75 -10.38
C ILE A 202 16.69 5.72 -10.26
N ILE A 203 16.16 4.55 -9.88
CA ILE A 203 14.78 4.40 -9.40
C ILE A 203 14.77 3.59 -8.12
N ALA A 204 13.68 3.70 -7.35
CA ALA A 204 13.36 2.80 -6.25
C ALA A 204 12.07 2.05 -6.57
N ALA A 205 12.13 0.73 -6.65
CA ALA A 205 11.00 -0.09 -7.05
C ALA A 205 10.98 -1.45 -6.35
N PRO A 206 9.79 -2.05 -6.10
CA PRO A 206 9.70 -3.42 -5.62
C PRO A 206 9.97 -4.42 -6.75
N ALA A 207 10.43 -5.62 -6.39
CA ALA A 207 10.74 -6.68 -7.35
C ALA A 207 9.53 -7.07 -8.21
N ILE A 208 8.31 -6.93 -7.69
CA ILE A 208 7.08 -7.21 -8.46
C ILE A 208 6.93 -6.30 -9.71
N ALA A 209 7.59 -5.13 -9.72
CA ALA A 209 7.59 -4.22 -10.87
C ALA A 209 8.67 -4.57 -11.93
N TYR A 210 9.63 -5.44 -11.60
CA TYR A 210 10.80 -5.73 -12.44
C TYR A 210 10.43 -6.21 -13.85
N GLN A 211 9.58 -7.23 -13.93
CA GLN A 211 9.15 -7.79 -15.22
C GLN A 211 8.08 -6.92 -15.92
N PRO A 212 6.96 -6.53 -15.24
CA PRO A 212 5.90 -5.77 -15.91
C PRO A 212 6.35 -4.42 -16.47
N LEU A 213 7.30 -3.74 -15.80
CA LEU A 213 7.86 -2.46 -16.25
C LEU A 213 9.18 -2.62 -17.02
N GLU A 214 9.57 -3.86 -17.31
CA GLU A 214 10.79 -4.19 -18.08
C GLU A 214 12.08 -3.52 -17.53
N LEU A 215 12.17 -3.38 -16.19
CA LEU A 215 13.25 -2.61 -15.54
C LEU A 215 14.64 -3.18 -15.84
N TYR A 216 14.72 -4.45 -16.26
CA TYR A 216 15.95 -5.06 -16.76
C TYR A 216 16.56 -4.32 -17.97
N LYS A 217 15.75 -3.59 -18.77
CA LYS A 217 16.25 -2.79 -19.90
C LYS A 217 17.06 -1.58 -19.40
N GLY A 218 16.55 -0.87 -18.37
CA GLY A 218 17.26 0.26 -17.78
C GLY A 218 18.51 -0.15 -17.00
N ILE A 219 18.46 -1.29 -16.30
CA ILE A 219 19.61 -1.89 -15.61
C ILE A 219 20.69 -2.30 -16.64
N GLY A 220 20.29 -2.92 -17.74
CA GLY A 220 21.22 -3.39 -18.79
C GLY A 220 22.34 -4.27 -18.23
N SER A 221 23.51 -4.21 -18.87
CA SER A 221 24.71 -4.96 -18.45
C SER A 221 25.58 -4.22 -17.43
N LYS A 222 25.39 -2.91 -17.27
CA LYS A 222 26.22 -2.03 -16.42
C LYS A 222 25.59 -1.72 -15.08
N GLY A 223 24.29 -1.80 -14.97
CA GLY A 223 23.55 -1.46 -13.77
C GLY A 223 23.35 -2.63 -12.80
N GLY A 224 22.47 -2.43 -11.82
CA GLY A 224 22.11 -3.45 -10.85
C GLY A 224 21.08 -2.97 -9.84
N ILE A 225 20.76 -3.85 -8.90
CA ILE A 225 19.76 -3.66 -7.85
C ILE A 225 20.48 -3.86 -6.51
N TYR A 226 20.52 -2.83 -5.67
CA TYR A 226 21.13 -2.96 -4.35
C TYR A 226 20.24 -3.75 -3.40
N ARG A 227 20.80 -4.81 -2.79
CA ARG A 227 20.14 -5.70 -1.83
C ARG A 227 19.97 -5.00 -0.47
N PHE A 228 19.36 -3.84 -0.52
CA PHE A 228 19.09 -3.00 0.65
C PHE A 228 17.72 -2.34 0.48
N PRO A 229 16.73 -2.72 1.31
CA PRO A 229 15.41 -2.15 1.23
C PRO A 229 15.38 -0.72 1.75
N LEU A 230 14.92 0.24 0.93
CA LEU A 230 14.69 1.61 1.36
C LEU A 230 13.41 1.73 2.17
N VAL A 231 12.37 1.00 1.76
CA VAL A 231 11.03 1.06 2.35
C VAL A 231 10.29 -0.25 2.07
N GLN A 232 9.51 -0.71 3.03
CA GLN A 232 8.52 -1.77 2.78
C GLN A 232 7.27 -1.09 2.22
N LEU A 233 6.98 -1.34 0.95
CA LEU A 233 5.79 -0.80 0.30
C LEU A 233 4.57 -1.64 0.63
N THR A 234 3.46 -0.94 0.83
CA THR A 234 2.15 -1.55 1.09
C THR A 234 1.07 -0.98 0.18
N ALA A 235 -0.02 -1.71 0.03
CA ALA A 235 -1.24 -1.26 -0.60
C ALA A 235 -2.32 -1.07 0.45
N ASN A 236 -3.17 -0.06 0.26
CA ASN A 236 -4.36 0.17 1.06
C ASN A 236 -5.60 -0.28 0.33
N ILE A 237 -6.49 -0.96 1.04
CA ILE A 237 -7.91 -1.00 0.69
C ILE A 237 -8.57 0.17 1.40
N LEU A 238 -9.06 1.12 0.61
CA LEU A 238 -9.77 2.31 1.07
C LEU A 238 -11.25 2.16 0.76
N ILE A 239 -12.12 2.60 1.67
CA ILE A 239 -13.56 2.61 1.48
C ILE A 239 -14.14 3.98 1.83
N ARG A 240 -15.24 4.34 1.19
CA ARG A 240 -16.13 5.41 1.64
C ARG A 240 -17.09 4.79 2.66
N LYS A 241 -16.88 5.09 3.96
CA LYS A 241 -17.57 4.40 5.06
C LYS A 241 -19.09 4.46 4.99
N ASP A 242 -19.65 5.51 4.37
CA ASP A 242 -21.09 5.69 4.14
C ASP A 242 -21.69 4.74 3.08
N LYS A 243 -20.85 4.04 2.31
CA LYS A 243 -21.22 3.09 1.26
C LYS A 243 -21.15 1.63 1.70
N PHE A 244 -20.65 1.37 2.91
CA PHE A 244 -20.45 0.03 3.42
C PHE A 244 -21.21 -0.20 4.73
N PRO A 245 -21.61 -1.45 5.05
CA PRO A 245 -22.24 -1.77 6.32
C PRO A 245 -21.38 -1.36 7.53
N GLU A 246 -22.04 -1.05 8.64
CA GLU A 246 -21.36 -0.77 9.89
C GLU A 246 -20.42 -1.90 10.30
N GLY A 247 -19.21 -1.54 10.73
CA GLY A 247 -18.17 -2.50 11.11
C GLY A 247 -17.50 -3.24 9.94
N PHE A 248 -17.86 -2.93 8.68
CA PHE A 248 -17.24 -3.54 7.51
C PHE A 248 -15.71 -3.37 7.51
N GLY A 249 -15.21 -2.15 7.73
CA GLY A 249 -13.78 -1.87 7.71
C GLY A 249 -12.99 -2.71 8.71
N GLN A 250 -13.52 -2.92 9.92
CA GLN A 250 -12.87 -3.78 10.93
C GLN A 250 -12.85 -5.25 10.50
N LYS A 251 -13.95 -5.80 9.97
CA LYS A 251 -14.00 -7.17 9.46
C LYS A 251 -13.03 -7.36 8.31
N SER A 252 -12.97 -6.38 7.42
CA SER A 252 -12.06 -6.35 6.29
C SER A 252 -10.59 -6.35 6.76
N ARG A 253 -10.18 -5.48 7.70
CA ARG A 253 -8.81 -5.44 8.23
C ARG A 253 -8.37 -6.79 8.81
N VAL A 254 -9.25 -7.44 9.58
CA VAL A 254 -8.95 -8.78 10.15
C VAL A 254 -8.76 -9.81 9.04
N TRP A 255 -9.62 -9.83 8.02
CA TRP A 255 -9.48 -10.77 6.91
C TRP A 255 -8.21 -10.49 6.10
N ILE A 256 -7.91 -9.23 5.80
CA ILE A 256 -6.71 -8.82 5.05
C ILE A 256 -5.43 -9.19 5.81
N GLN A 257 -5.40 -8.97 7.12
CA GLN A 257 -4.26 -9.36 7.96
C GLN A 257 -3.96 -10.87 7.87
N GLN A 258 -4.99 -11.71 7.74
CA GLN A 258 -4.83 -13.15 7.54
C GLN A 258 -4.26 -13.52 6.16
N GLN A 259 -4.31 -12.62 5.17
CA GLN A 259 -3.72 -12.82 3.84
C GLN A 259 -2.23 -12.48 3.78
N PHE A 260 -1.62 -12.01 4.87
CA PHE A 260 -0.23 -11.55 4.90
C PHE A 260 0.77 -12.56 4.32
N ASP A 261 0.72 -13.83 4.76
CA ASP A 261 1.67 -14.85 4.31
C ASP A 261 1.51 -15.15 2.82
N ARG A 262 0.29 -15.14 2.30
CA ARG A 262 0.01 -15.28 0.87
C ARG A 262 0.59 -14.08 0.07
N ALA A 263 0.46 -12.86 0.59
CA ALA A 263 1.04 -11.69 -0.05
C ALA A 263 2.58 -11.74 -0.05
N ILE A 264 3.20 -12.12 1.06
CA ILE A 264 4.66 -12.30 1.14
C ILE A 264 5.15 -13.42 0.20
N ALA A 265 4.42 -14.50 0.03
CA ALA A 265 4.79 -15.56 -0.92
C ALA A 265 4.84 -15.05 -2.37
N LEU A 266 3.96 -14.10 -2.75
CA LEU A 266 4.02 -13.44 -4.06
C LEU A 266 5.23 -12.51 -4.18
N VAL A 267 5.57 -11.79 -3.12
CA VAL A 267 6.77 -10.94 -3.05
C VAL A 267 8.02 -11.81 -3.22
N ASP A 268 8.14 -12.88 -2.45
CA ASP A 268 9.27 -13.83 -2.53
C ASP A 268 9.42 -14.42 -3.93
N THR A 269 8.30 -14.77 -4.57
CA THR A 269 8.31 -15.27 -5.95
C THR A 269 8.86 -14.23 -6.91
N SER A 270 8.45 -12.97 -6.75
CA SER A 270 8.90 -11.85 -7.59
C SER A 270 10.39 -11.54 -7.36
N GLU A 271 10.88 -11.58 -6.12
CA GLU A 271 12.30 -11.38 -5.80
C GLU A 271 13.17 -12.49 -6.36
N LYS A 272 12.72 -13.75 -6.29
CA LYS A 272 13.42 -14.92 -6.87
C LYS A 272 13.43 -14.91 -8.41
N ALA A 273 12.46 -14.26 -9.03
CA ALA A 273 12.41 -14.11 -10.48
C ALA A 273 13.42 -13.10 -11.03
N VAL A 274 13.98 -12.23 -10.17
CA VAL A 274 15.07 -11.32 -10.57
C VAL A 274 16.38 -12.12 -10.68
N PRO A 275 17.08 -12.05 -11.82
CA PRO A 275 18.34 -12.78 -12.01
C PRO A 275 19.36 -12.46 -10.91
N ALA A 276 20.05 -13.48 -10.39
CA ALA A 276 21.03 -13.31 -9.32
C ALA A 276 22.14 -12.31 -9.67
N ALA A 277 22.54 -12.25 -10.95
CA ALA A 277 23.56 -11.33 -11.46
C ALA A 277 23.14 -9.85 -11.44
N ALA A 278 21.82 -9.56 -11.35
CA ALA A 278 21.32 -8.19 -11.24
C ALA A 278 21.45 -7.65 -9.82
N TRP A 279 21.54 -8.51 -8.80
CA TRP A 279 21.66 -8.10 -7.41
C TRP A 279 23.08 -7.71 -7.04
N LEU A 280 23.20 -6.58 -6.36
CA LEU A 280 24.44 -6.02 -5.84
C LEU A 280 24.35 -5.89 -4.31
N ASP A 281 25.44 -6.16 -3.63
CA ASP A 281 25.55 -5.85 -2.20
C ASP A 281 26.06 -4.42 -2.03
N ILE A 282 25.60 -3.74 -0.96
CA ILE A 282 26.19 -2.46 -0.58
C ILE A 282 27.62 -2.70 -0.06
N PRO A 283 28.54 -1.75 -0.29
CA PRO A 283 29.90 -1.84 0.25
C PRO A 283 29.91 -2.06 1.77
N ALA A 284 30.85 -2.85 2.25
CA ALA A 284 31.01 -3.10 3.67
C ALA A 284 31.20 -1.78 4.44
N GLY A 285 30.50 -1.61 5.56
CA GLY A 285 30.55 -0.40 6.39
C GLY A 285 29.63 0.75 5.95
N ASP A 286 29.00 0.66 4.76
CA ASP A 286 28.07 1.73 4.34
C ASP A 286 26.64 1.55 4.89
N ARG A 287 26.29 0.36 5.35
CA ARG A 287 24.96 0.08 5.87
C ARG A 287 24.55 1.02 6.99
N GLU A 288 25.43 1.22 7.97
CA GLU A 288 25.18 2.13 9.09
C GLU A 288 24.95 3.58 8.64
N LYS A 289 25.70 4.04 7.63
CA LYS A 289 25.51 5.37 7.03
C LYS A 289 24.12 5.51 6.40
N TYR A 290 23.66 4.49 5.68
CA TYR A 290 22.31 4.48 5.10
C TYR A 290 21.23 4.47 6.18
N ASP A 291 21.40 3.68 7.24
CA ASP A 291 20.45 3.63 8.36
C ASP A 291 20.35 4.99 9.07
N VAL A 292 21.48 5.67 9.30
CA VAL A 292 21.51 7.03 9.85
C VAL A 292 20.82 8.01 8.90
N LEU A 293 21.15 7.99 7.62
CA LEU A 293 20.55 8.87 6.61
C LEU A 293 19.03 8.72 6.55
N MET A 294 18.53 7.48 6.51
CA MET A 294 17.10 7.21 6.49
C MET A 294 16.40 7.69 7.76
N ARG A 295 17.05 7.53 8.93
CA ARG A 295 16.53 8.04 10.20
C ARG A 295 16.42 9.56 10.19
N GLU A 296 17.50 10.28 9.85
CA GLU A 296 17.49 11.75 9.81
C GLU A 296 16.45 12.25 8.78
N SER A 297 16.33 11.59 7.64
CA SER A 297 15.31 11.90 6.65
C SER A 297 13.89 11.73 7.21
N ARG A 298 13.60 10.64 7.94
CA ARG A 298 12.29 10.43 8.59
C ARG A 298 11.97 11.53 9.59
N ILE A 299 12.95 11.87 10.45
CA ILE A 299 12.79 12.93 11.46
C ILE A 299 12.46 14.26 10.78
N GLN A 300 13.23 14.62 9.76
CA GLN A 300 13.00 15.86 9.01
C GLN A 300 11.64 15.85 8.29
N MET A 301 11.28 14.75 7.61
CA MET A 301 10.00 14.66 6.90
C MET A 301 8.80 14.69 7.87
N THR A 302 8.98 14.21 9.09
CA THR A 302 7.96 14.31 10.16
C THR A 302 7.82 15.76 10.63
N ALA A 303 8.94 16.44 10.88
CA ALA A 303 8.95 17.86 11.26
C ALA A 303 8.33 18.76 10.17
N ASP A 304 8.57 18.45 8.92
CA ASP A 304 7.97 19.14 7.75
C ASP A 304 6.49 18.80 7.50
N GLY A 305 5.93 17.90 8.29
CA GLY A 305 4.52 17.53 8.21
C GLY A 305 4.17 16.54 7.11
N PHE A 306 5.14 15.88 6.45
CA PHE A 306 4.86 14.85 5.46
C PHE A 306 4.42 13.53 6.10
N TYR A 307 5.03 13.16 7.24
CA TYR A 307 4.68 11.95 7.99
C TYR A 307 3.87 12.29 9.23
N ASP A 308 3.08 11.34 9.68
CA ASP A 308 2.31 11.44 10.91
C ASP A 308 3.21 11.13 12.11
N PRO A 309 3.34 12.03 13.10
CA PRO A 309 4.25 11.84 14.22
C PRO A 309 3.85 10.68 15.14
N GLU A 310 2.56 10.39 15.27
CA GLU A 310 2.08 9.27 16.09
C GLU A 310 2.43 7.93 15.43
N MET A 311 2.26 7.81 14.11
CA MET A 311 2.71 6.63 13.38
C MET A 311 4.23 6.46 13.52
N MET A 312 5.03 7.53 13.38
CA MET A 312 6.49 7.44 13.55
C MET A 312 6.88 6.91 14.92
N LYS A 313 6.21 7.36 16.00
CA LYS A 313 6.38 6.82 17.36
C LYS A 313 6.09 5.31 17.43
N ILE A 314 4.98 4.88 16.83
CA ILE A 314 4.59 3.47 16.81
C ILE A 314 5.64 2.64 16.09
N LEU A 315 6.07 3.07 14.91
CA LEU A 315 7.05 2.35 14.09
C LEU A 315 8.40 2.26 14.80
N LYS A 316 8.86 3.33 15.46
CA LYS A 316 10.08 3.29 16.26
C LYS A 316 9.96 2.31 17.43
N ARG A 317 8.84 2.34 18.17
CA ARG A 317 8.62 1.39 19.27
C ARG A 317 8.65 -0.07 18.79
N ILE A 318 8.09 -0.34 17.60
CA ILE A 318 8.13 -1.68 17.00
C ILE A 318 9.57 -2.05 16.66
N ARG A 319 10.35 -1.17 16.01
CA ARG A 319 11.78 -1.42 15.70
C ARG A 319 12.56 -1.75 16.97
N CYS A 320 12.46 -0.89 17.97
CA CYS A 320 13.21 -1.06 19.21
C CYS A 320 12.75 -2.24 20.08
N ARG A 321 11.48 -2.66 19.95
CA ARG A 321 10.98 -3.87 20.60
C ARG A 321 11.53 -5.15 19.94
N LEU A 322 11.71 -5.13 18.62
CA LEU A 322 12.19 -6.28 17.86
C LEU A 322 13.71 -6.35 17.82
N ASP A 323 14.38 -5.21 17.94
CA ASP A 323 15.84 -5.08 18.04
C ASP A 323 16.22 -3.89 18.92
N ALA A 324 16.50 -4.15 20.18
CA ALA A 324 16.88 -3.12 21.15
C ALA A 324 18.33 -2.62 20.96
N SER A 325 19.14 -3.28 20.10
CA SER A 325 20.52 -2.88 19.83
C SER A 325 20.64 -1.71 18.84
N LEU A 326 19.55 -1.34 18.17
CA LEU A 326 19.52 -0.22 17.23
C LEU A 326 19.88 1.09 17.94
N GLY A 327 20.86 1.82 17.42
CA GLY A 327 21.33 3.09 18.01
C GLY A 327 20.22 4.15 18.14
N GLU A 328 19.19 4.09 17.28
CA GLU A 328 18.03 4.99 17.36
C GLU A 328 17.16 4.76 18.62
N CYS A 329 17.28 3.61 19.28
CA CYS A 329 16.46 3.30 20.47
C CYS A 329 16.90 4.13 21.70
N ALA A 330 18.14 4.57 21.76
CA ALA A 330 18.63 5.52 22.77
C ALA A 330 18.30 6.99 22.43
N ASP A 331 17.94 7.28 21.18
CA ASP A 331 17.60 8.63 20.71
C ASP A 331 16.15 8.99 21.16
N LYS A 332 15.96 10.18 21.71
CA LYS A 332 14.63 10.66 22.15
C LYS A 332 13.79 11.24 21.01
N ARG A 333 14.37 11.47 19.83
CA ARG A 333 13.65 11.91 18.65
C ARG A 333 12.75 10.77 18.12
N GLU A 334 11.68 11.07 17.45
CA GLU A 334 10.61 10.13 17.06
C GLU A 334 9.94 9.41 18.27
N LEU A 335 9.80 10.08 19.44
CA LEU A 335 9.14 9.53 20.64
C LEU A 335 7.83 10.26 20.95
#